data_d67974d1f768861347592a584c1778a5
#
_entry.id   d67974d1f768861347592a584c1778a5
#
_cell.length_a   1.000
_cell.length_b   1.000
_cell.length_c   1.000
_cell.angle_alpha   90.00
_cell.angle_beta   90.00
_cell.angle_gamma   90.00
#
_symmetry.space_group_name_H-M   'P 1'
#
loop_
_entity.id
_entity.type
_entity.pdbx_description
1 polymer ?
#
loop_
_entity_poly.entity_id
_entity_poly.type
_entity_poly.pdbx_seq_one_letter_code
_entity_poly.pdbx_strand_id
1 'polypeptide(L)'
;MARYTGPSCRLCRRQNMELYLKGERCYTDKCAIKRRNYPPGQHGQLRTKVSDYGTQLREKQKVRRIYGILEKQFRGYFHEADRMRGVTGENLLSLLERRLDNVIYRLGYTTT
;
A
#
# COMPACT_ATOMS: atom_id res chain seq x y z
N MET A 1 13.59 -4.38 12.29
CA MET A 1 13.37 -3.89 10.92
C MET A 1 12.42 -2.69 10.94
N ALA A 2 12.77 -1.61 10.25
CA ALA A 2 11.92 -0.42 10.19
C ALA A 2 10.64 -0.71 9.39
N ARG A 3 9.49 -0.33 9.95
CA ARG A 3 8.18 -0.51 9.34
C ARG A 3 7.22 0.61 9.76
N TYR A 4 6.11 0.74 9.07
CA TYR A 4 5.06 1.65 9.50
C TYR A 4 4.37 1.08 10.75
N THR A 5 4.36 1.84 11.84
CA THR A 5 3.78 1.44 13.13
C THR A 5 2.50 2.21 13.48
N GLY A 6 2.08 3.12 12.64
CA GLY A 6 0.87 3.92 12.83
C GLY A 6 -0.43 3.17 12.49
N PRO A 7 -1.58 3.84 12.60
CA PRO A 7 -2.89 3.24 12.30
C PRO A 7 -3.05 2.86 10.83
N SER A 8 -3.26 1.57 10.56
CA SER A 8 -3.36 1.04 9.19
C SER A 8 -4.59 1.55 8.43
N CYS A 9 -5.71 1.78 9.12
CA CYS A 9 -6.94 2.25 8.47
C CYS A 9 -6.79 3.64 7.83
N ARG A 10 -5.90 4.47 8.34
CA ARG A 10 -5.59 5.77 7.73
C ARG A 10 -4.99 5.60 6.33
N LEU A 11 -4.22 4.54 6.13
CA LEU A 11 -3.61 4.25 4.83
C LEU A 11 -4.66 3.90 3.78
N CYS A 12 -5.64 3.07 4.13
CA CYS A 12 -6.76 2.74 3.25
C CYS A 12 -7.56 3.99 2.88
N ARG A 13 -7.91 4.80 3.86
CA ARG A 13 -8.67 6.03 3.65
C ARG A 13 -7.92 7.03 2.76
N ARG A 14 -6.61 7.15 2.93
CA ARG A 14 -5.79 8.04 2.10
C ARG A 14 -5.71 7.57 0.64
N GLN A 15 -5.69 6.27 0.40
CA GLN A 15 -5.70 5.70 -0.94
C GLN A 15 -7.11 5.60 -1.55
N ASN A 16 -8.13 5.85 -0.73
CA ASN A 16 -9.54 5.71 -1.09
C ASN A 16 -9.86 4.31 -1.65
N MET A 17 -9.25 3.29 -1.07
CA MET A 17 -9.53 1.90 -1.40
C MET A 17 -9.16 0.98 -0.24
N GLU A 18 -9.76 -0.21 -0.23
CA GLU A 18 -9.46 -1.24 0.76
C GLU A 18 -8.12 -1.90 0.44
N LEU A 19 -7.16 -1.82 1.38
CA LEU A 19 -5.85 -2.47 1.26
C LEU A 19 -5.74 -3.76 2.07
N TYR A 20 -6.78 -4.12 2.83
CA TYR A 20 -6.85 -5.35 3.63
C TYR A 20 -5.68 -5.54 4.60
N LEU A 21 -5.30 -4.46 5.29
CA LEU A 21 -4.12 -4.45 6.17
C LEU A 21 -4.39 -4.96 7.59
N LYS A 22 -5.67 -5.18 7.97
CA LYS A 22 -6.06 -5.64 9.32
C LYS A 22 -6.74 -7.02 9.34
N GLY A 23 -6.66 -7.78 8.28
CA GLY A 23 -7.24 -9.11 8.22
C GLY A 23 -8.78 -9.10 8.26
N GLU A 24 -9.38 -9.85 9.18
CA GLU A 24 -10.84 -10.04 9.23
C GLU A 24 -11.65 -8.76 9.34
N ARG A 25 -11.16 -7.76 10.07
CA ARG A 25 -11.84 -6.47 10.21
C ARG A 25 -12.13 -5.81 8.86
N CYS A 26 -11.27 -6.01 7.87
CA CYS A 26 -11.41 -5.39 6.55
C CYS A 26 -12.59 -5.96 5.76
N TYR A 27 -13.06 -7.14 6.10
CA TYR A 27 -14.21 -7.79 5.46
C TYR A 27 -15.54 -7.50 6.16
N THR A 28 -15.52 -6.82 7.31
CA THR A 28 -16.71 -6.52 8.11
C THR A 28 -17.14 -5.07 7.93
N ASP A 29 -18.32 -4.72 8.44
CA ASP A 29 -18.84 -3.35 8.48
C ASP A 29 -18.04 -2.42 9.40
N LYS A 30 -17.12 -2.97 10.21
CA LYS A 30 -16.21 -2.20 11.06
C LYS A 30 -15.05 -1.58 10.28
N CYS A 31 -14.90 -1.89 9.00
CA CYS A 31 -13.86 -1.30 8.16
C CYS A 31 -13.99 0.22 8.10
N ALA A 32 -12.89 0.93 8.37
CA ALA A 32 -12.91 2.39 8.48
C ALA A 32 -13.26 3.08 7.16
N ILE A 33 -12.85 2.52 6.02
CA ILE A 33 -13.17 3.12 4.71
C ILE A 33 -14.66 2.97 4.36
N LYS A 34 -15.29 1.89 4.80
CA LYS A 34 -16.74 1.71 4.62
C LYS A 34 -17.54 2.72 5.42
N ARG A 35 -17.04 3.10 6.60
CA ARG A 35 -17.70 4.07 7.49
C ARG A 35 -17.40 5.51 7.10
N ARG A 36 -16.16 5.79 6.66
CA ARG A 36 -15.65 7.14 6.38
C ARG A 36 -14.87 7.11 5.06
N ASN A 37 -15.58 7.24 3.96
CA ASN A 37 -14.99 7.18 2.62
C ASN A 37 -14.38 8.53 2.21
N TYR A 38 -13.48 9.07 3.06
CA TYR A 38 -12.73 10.30 2.79
C TYR A 38 -11.35 10.22 3.44
N PRO A 39 -10.34 10.96 2.91
CA PRO A 39 -9.00 10.95 3.49
C PRO A 39 -8.98 11.37 4.96
N PRO A 40 -8.05 10.87 5.77
CA PRO A 40 -7.94 11.26 7.17
C PRO A 40 -7.42 12.70 7.31
N GLY A 41 -7.74 13.32 8.44
CA GLY A 41 -7.31 14.67 8.77
C GLY A 41 -8.44 15.67 8.74
N GLN A 42 -8.14 16.90 9.23
CA GLN A 42 -9.12 17.98 9.38
C GLN A 42 -9.74 18.39 8.04
N HIS A 43 -8.97 18.34 6.95
CA HIS A 43 -9.39 18.76 5.61
C HIS A 43 -9.75 17.58 4.69
N GLY A 44 -9.95 16.38 5.27
CA GLY A 44 -10.20 15.17 4.49
C GLY A 44 -11.46 15.20 3.63
N GLN A 45 -12.48 15.97 4.03
CA GLN A 45 -13.75 16.09 3.29
C GLN A 45 -13.72 17.18 2.22
N LEU A 46 -12.68 18.00 2.17
CA LEU A 46 -12.56 19.06 1.18
C LEU A 46 -12.24 18.47 -0.20
N ARG A 47 -12.90 19.03 -1.22
CA ARG A 47 -12.60 18.68 -2.61
C ARG A 47 -11.27 19.33 -2.99
N THR A 48 -10.32 18.52 -3.44
CA THR A 48 -9.04 18.98 -3.97
C THR A 48 -8.89 18.50 -5.41
N LYS A 49 -8.35 19.38 -6.26
CA LYS A 49 -8.01 18.99 -7.63
C LYS A 49 -6.81 18.04 -7.59
N VAL A 50 -6.95 16.88 -8.22
CA VAL A 50 -5.85 15.90 -8.31
C VAL A 50 -5.06 16.19 -9.58
N SER A 51 -3.75 16.43 -9.43
CA SER A 51 -2.83 16.59 -10.56
C SER A 51 -2.38 15.21 -11.08
N ASP A 52 -1.79 15.18 -12.28
CA ASP A 52 -1.22 13.94 -12.83
C ASP A 52 -0.13 13.39 -11.92
N TYR A 53 0.71 14.26 -11.37
CA TYR A 53 1.71 13.86 -10.37
C TYR A 53 1.04 13.21 -9.14
N GLY A 54 -0.04 13.81 -8.65
CA GLY A 54 -0.79 13.28 -7.51
C GLY A 54 -1.36 11.90 -7.78
N THR A 55 -1.90 11.66 -8.97
CA THR A 55 -2.42 10.36 -9.39
C THR A 55 -1.31 9.31 -9.42
N GLN A 56 -0.17 9.62 -10.02
CA GLN A 56 0.97 8.71 -10.09
C GLN A 56 1.53 8.42 -8.69
N LEU A 57 1.61 9.45 -7.84
CA LEU A 57 2.04 9.28 -6.45
C LEU A 57 1.12 8.33 -5.68
N ARG A 58 -0.20 8.44 -5.86
CA ARG A 58 -1.16 7.54 -5.21
C ARG A 58 -0.96 6.09 -5.63
N GLU A 59 -0.71 5.83 -6.89
CA GLU A 59 -0.45 4.47 -7.39
C GLU A 59 0.83 3.88 -6.77
N LYS A 60 1.91 4.63 -6.73
CA LYS A 60 3.15 4.20 -6.08
C LYS A 60 2.95 3.92 -4.59
N GLN A 61 2.30 4.83 -3.87
CA GLN A 61 2.06 4.69 -2.43
C GLN A 61 1.15 3.50 -2.12
N LYS A 62 0.18 3.21 -2.98
CA LYS A 62 -0.69 2.05 -2.86
C LYS A 62 0.12 0.76 -2.82
N VAL A 63 0.97 0.53 -3.82
CA VAL A 63 1.81 -0.67 -3.90
C VAL A 63 2.72 -0.77 -2.68
N ARG A 64 3.40 0.30 -2.33
CA ARG A 64 4.29 0.33 -1.17
C ARG A 64 3.59 -0.05 0.13
N ARG A 65 2.36 0.43 0.32
CA ARG A 65 1.59 0.17 1.54
C ARG A 65 0.98 -1.22 1.59
N ILE A 66 0.60 -1.79 0.45
CA ILE A 66 0.14 -3.17 0.38
C ILE A 66 1.23 -4.12 0.87
N TYR A 67 2.48 -3.90 0.48
CA TYR A 67 3.60 -4.74 0.89
C TYR A 67 4.28 -4.30 2.19
N GLY A 68 3.86 -3.18 2.78
CA GLY A 68 4.36 -2.71 4.07
C GLY A 68 5.82 -2.27 4.08
N ILE A 69 6.34 -1.79 2.97
CA ILE A 69 7.74 -1.37 2.84
C ILE A 69 7.91 0.15 2.92
N LEU A 70 9.09 0.59 3.36
CA LEU A 70 9.43 2.00 3.44
C LEU A 70 10.03 2.50 2.12
N GLU A 71 10.04 3.82 1.95
CA GLU A 71 10.42 4.48 0.70
C GLU A 71 11.82 4.10 0.22
N LYS A 72 12.82 4.11 1.10
CA LYS A 72 14.19 3.77 0.74
C LYS A 72 14.31 2.37 0.17
N GLN A 73 13.67 1.41 0.82
CA GLN A 73 13.66 0.02 0.39
C GLN A 73 12.88 -0.16 -0.92
N PHE A 74 11.76 0.52 -1.06
CA PHE A 74 10.97 0.51 -2.30
C PHE A 74 11.79 1.02 -3.48
N ARG A 75 12.52 2.11 -3.31
CA ARG A 75 13.42 2.65 -4.35
C ARG A 75 14.51 1.65 -4.74
N GLY A 76 15.05 0.92 -3.78
CA GLY A 76 16.03 -0.14 -4.06
C GLY A 76 15.45 -1.21 -4.98
N TYR A 77 14.26 -1.70 -4.68
CA TYR A 77 13.56 -2.68 -5.54
C TYR A 77 13.25 -2.11 -6.92
N PHE A 78 12.84 -0.85 -6.99
CA PHE A 78 12.57 -0.21 -8.27
C PHE A 78 13.83 -0.13 -9.14
N HIS A 79 14.96 0.29 -8.59
CA HIS A 79 16.22 0.34 -9.31
C HIS A 79 16.67 -1.04 -9.81
N GLU A 80 16.49 -2.05 -8.99
CA GLU A 80 16.79 -3.43 -9.39
C GLU A 80 15.88 -3.89 -10.53
N ALA A 81 14.58 -3.64 -10.41
CA ALA A 81 13.61 -3.99 -11.45
C ALA A 81 13.87 -3.27 -12.77
N ASP A 82 14.31 -2.02 -12.72
CA ASP A 82 14.64 -1.23 -13.91
C ASP A 82 15.88 -1.76 -14.64
N ARG A 83 16.81 -2.34 -13.90
CA ARG A 83 18.03 -2.97 -14.47
C ARG A 83 17.76 -4.34 -15.08
N MET A 84 16.70 -5.03 -14.70
CA MET A 84 16.35 -6.34 -15.23
C MET A 84 15.75 -6.21 -16.63
N ARG A 85 15.93 -7.26 -17.43
CA ARG A 85 15.29 -7.35 -18.75
C ARG A 85 13.78 -7.56 -18.59
N GLY A 86 13.00 -6.93 -19.47
CA GLY A 86 11.57 -7.07 -19.51
C GLY A 86 10.84 -5.79 -19.04
N VAL A 87 9.57 -5.92 -18.72
CA VAL A 87 8.74 -4.79 -18.26
C VAL A 87 9.06 -4.46 -16.81
N THR A 88 9.49 -3.23 -16.53
CA THR A 88 9.90 -2.78 -15.19
C THR A 88 8.82 -3.01 -14.14
N GLY A 89 7.55 -2.72 -14.44
CA GLY A 89 6.44 -2.93 -13.52
C GLY A 89 6.24 -4.38 -13.12
N GLU A 90 6.31 -5.29 -14.06
CA GLU A 90 6.21 -6.75 -13.79
C GLU A 90 7.40 -7.24 -12.96
N ASN A 91 8.60 -6.77 -13.29
CA ASN A 91 9.80 -7.09 -12.52
C ASN A 91 9.71 -6.59 -11.09
N LEU A 92 9.21 -5.37 -10.88
CA LEU A 92 9.02 -4.80 -9.56
C LEU A 92 8.03 -5.63 -8.74
N LEU A 93 6.88 -5.96 -9.29
CA LEU A 93 5.88 -6.79 -8.59
C LEU A 93 6.43 -8.17 -8.28
N SER A 94 7.19 -8.77 -9.18
CA SER A 94 7.85 -10.06 -8.94
C SER A 94 8.83 -9.99 -7.77
N LEU A 95 9.66 -8.95 -7.70
CA LEU A 95 10.58 -8.75 -6.59
C LEU A 95 9.85 -8.57 -5.26
N LEU A 96 8.76 -7.81 -5.25
CA LEU A 96 7.94 -7.59 -4.04
C LEU A 96 7.24 -8.86 -3.59
N GLU A 97 6.71 -9.66 -4.51
CA GLU A 97 6.04 -10.93 -4.18
C GLU A 97 7.01 -11.98 -3.62
N ARG A 98 8.29 -11.90 -3.96
CA ARG A 98 9.32 -12.84 -3.49
C ARG A 98 9.83 -12.53 -2.09
N ARG A 99 9.40 -11.45 -1.45
CA ARG A 99 9.80 -11.14 -0.08
C ARG A 99 9.29 -12.20 0.89
N LEU A 100 10.12 -12.53 1.87
CA LEU A 100 9.77 -13.54 2.89
C LEU A 100 8.51 -13.16 3.67
N ASP A 101 8.38 -11.90 4.07
CA ASP A 101 7.19 -11.41 4.80
C ASP A 101 5.90 -11.59 3.98
N ASN A 102 5.94 -11.31 2.68
CA ASN A 102 4.81 -11.52 1.80
C ASN A 102 4.50 -13.01 1.63
N VAL A 103 5.52 -13.84 1.46
CA VAL A 103 5.35 -15.30 1.32
C VAL A 103 4.68 -15.88 2.57
N ILE A 104 5.12 -15.49 3.76
CA ILE A 104 4.53 -15.96 5.04
C ILE A 104 3.06 -15.52 5.13
N TYR A 105 2.75 -14.28 4.76
CA TYR A 105 1.38 -13.79 4.73
C TYR A 105 0.50 -14.59 3.76
N ARG A 106 0.98 -14.85 2.55
CA ARG A 106 0.24 -15.61 1.53
C ARG A 106 0.01 -17.06 1.92
N LEU A 107 0.93 -17.67 2.69
CA LEU A 107 0.77 -19.02 3.21
C LEU A 107 -0.22 -19.11 4.38
N GLY A 108 -0.67 -17.98 4.92
CA GLY A 108 -1.64 -17.95 6.00
C GLY A 108 -1.07 -18.11 7.41
N TYR A 109 0.25 -18.01 7.58
CA TYR A 109 0.87 -18.09 8.91
C TYR A 109 0.68 -16.81 9.74
N THR A 110 0.27 -15.72 9.12
CA THR A 110 0.03 -14.45 9.79
C THR A 110 -1.19 -13.77 9.17
N THR A 111 -1.85 -12.92 9.95
CA THR A 111 -3.05 -12.18 9.51
C THR A 111 -2.74 -10.84 8.86
N THR A 112 -1.50 -10.37 8.99
CA THR A 112 -1.08 -9.08 8.44
C THR A 112 0.33 -9.14 7.86
#